data_f3a44e1cf140fe24d8f3f1ec2c64124e
#
_entry.id   f3a44e1cf140fe24d8f3f1ec2c64124e
#
_cell.length_a   1.000
_cell.length_b   1.000
_cell.length_c   1.000
_cell.angle_alpha   90.00
_cell.angle_beta   90.00
_cell.angle_gamma   90.00
#
_symmetry.space_group_name_H-M   'P 1'
#
loop_
_entity.id
_entity.type
_entity.pdbx_description
1 polymer ?
#
loop_
_entity_poly.entity_id
_entity_poly.type
_entity_poly.pdbx_seq_one_letter_code
_entity_poly.pdbx_strand_id
1 'polypeptide(L)'
;MSARHAARSGWRRRDRLVGLRRAIEELGPSWVKVGQLVAASPGSFPPAVVDALKGLHDGVAPQSPEATTAVLDSELASWRTDFLDFSLVPVAAGSVAQVHAACLGDGQRVAVKIQRDRIVDSLEADLRLLRRVAASAVRVRPQLDALRIVEAIDDLAIGLEEELDFRRELDNMALLTPVMTSWGIRVPRTIERLSGPRVLVMEWVDAV
;
A
#
# COMPACT_ATOMS: atom_id res chain seq x y z
N MET A 1 36.44 10.67 24.63
CA MET A 1 36.03 9.90 23.45
C MET A 1 36.05 10.82 22.24
N SER A 2 36.92 10.52 21.24
CA SER A 2 37.32 11.44 20.18
C SER A 2 36.22 11.64 19.13
N ALA A 3 36.04 12.89 18.63
CA ALA A 3 35.14 13.30 17.54
C ALA A 3 35.22 12.39 16.29
N ARG A 4 36.40 11.79 16.06
CA ARG A 4 36.60 10.79 14.97
C ARG A 4 35.84 9.48 15.18
N HIS A 5 35.55 9.07 16.43
CA HIS A 5 34.75 7.87 16.73
C HIS A 5 33.25 8.11 16.52
N ALA A 6 32.78 9.31 16.88
CA ALA A 6 31.39 9.70 16.64
C ALA A 6 31.08 9.88 15.15
N ALA A 7 32.01 10.42 14.35
CA ALA A 7 31.85 10.54 12.90
C ALA A 7 31.83 9.18 12.18
N ARG A 8 32.71 8.23 12.59
CA ARG A 8 32.71 6.86 12.02
C ARG A 8 31.46 6.06 12.39
N SER A 9 30.92 6.23 13.58
CA SER A 9 29.69 5.55 14.01
C SER A 9 28.45 6.15 13.30
N GLY A 10 28.43 7.43 13.05
CA GLY A 10 27.39 8.13 12.25
C GLY A 10 27.37 7.70 10.79
N TRP A 11 28.53 7.55 10.16
CA TRP A 11 28.67 7.05 8.79
C TRP A 11 28.16 5.60 8.67
N ARG A 12 28.61 4.69 9.53
CA ARG A 12 28.13 3.29 9.54
C ARG A 12 26.64 3.17 9.81
N ARG A 13 26.04 4.08 10.58
CA ARG A 13 24.61 4.11 10.84
C ARG A 13 23.83 4.58 9.61
N ARG A 14 24.31 5.62 8.91
CA ARG A 14 23.73 6.13 7.68
C ARG A 14 23.77 5.10 6.55
N ASP A 15 24.88 4.41 6.37
CA ASP A 15 25.05 3.34 5.38
C ASP A 15 24.07 2.16 5.66
N ARG A 16 23.84 1.81 6.93
CA ARG A 16 22.88 0.76 7.30
C ARG A 16 21.45 1.16 7.03
N LEU A 17 21.08 2.43 7.21
CA LEU A 17 19.72 2.92 6.96
C LEU A 17 19.43 3.04 5.46
N VAL A 18 20.42 3.44 4.66
CA VAL A 18 20.33 3.41 3.19
C VAL A 18 20.20 1.96 2.71
N GLY A 19 20.95 1.02 3.33
CA GLY A 19 20.84 -0.40 3.05
C GLY A 19 19.47 -0.97 3.41
N LEU A 20 18.85 -0.53 4.51
CA LEU A 20 17.51 -0.93 4.92
C LEU A 20 16.46 -0.58 3.86
N ARG A 21 16.47 0.67 3.36
CA ARG A 21 15.55 1.10 2.32
C ARG A 21 15.68 0.25 1.05
N ARG A 22 16.92 0.05 0.56
CA ARG A 22 17.17 -0.80 -0.61
C ARG A 22 16.69 -2.23 -0.41
N ALA A 23 16.96 -2.82 0.75
CA ALA A 23 16.49 -4.15 1.06
C ALA A 23 14.96 -4.26 1.03
N ILE A 24 14.24 -3.24 1.53
CA ILE A 24 12.79 -3.18 1.47
C ILE A 24 12.28 -3.07 0.01
N GLU A 25 12.93 -2.24 -0.80
CA GLU A 25 12.60 -2.10 -2.22
C GLU A 25 12.84 -3.41 -3.00
N GLU A 26 13.92 -4.13 -2.69
CA GLU A 26 14.26 -5.43 -3.30
C GLU A 26 13.34 -6.58 -2.86
N LEU A 27 12.80 -6.53 -1.63
CA LEU A 27 11.87 -7.52 -1.11
C LEU A 27 10.49 -7.46 -1.76
N GLY A 28 10.17 -6.37 -2.45
CA GLY A 28 8.98 -6.25 -3.28
C GLY A 28 7.84 -5.41 -2.68
N PRO A 29 6.68 -5.39 -3.37
CA PRO A 29 5.58 -4.47 -3.08
C PRO A 29 5.05 -4.52 -1.65
N SER A 30 4.90 -5.72 -1.09
CA SER A 30 4.43 -5.92 0.30
C SER A 30 5.33 -5.20 1.29
N TRP A 31 6.65 -5.36 1.14
CA TRP A 31 7.63 -4.73 2.03
C TRP A 31 7.70 -3.22 1.85
N VAL A 32 7.52 -2.73 0.62
CA VAL A 32 7.41 -1.28 0.36
C VAL A 32 6.22 -0.73 1.15
N LYS A 33 5.06 -1.39 1.13
CA LYS A 33 3.88 -0.97 1.89
C LYS A 33 4.11 -1.00 3.40
N VAL A 34 4.70 -2.08 3.92
CA VAL A 34 5.11 -2.16 5.33
C VAL A 34 6.03 -0.99 5.70
N GLY A 35 7.03 -0.70 4.87
CA GLY A 35 7.95 0.41 5.09
C GLY A 35 7.27 1.78 5.09
N GLN A 36 6.29 2.00 4.22
CA GLN A 36 5.49 3.24 4.17
C GLN A 36 4.65 3.42 5.43
N LEU A 37 4.02 2.35 5.92
CA LEU A 37 3.26 2.39 7.16
C LEU A 37 4.16 2.66 8.38
N VAL A 38 5.34 2.04 8.43
CA VAL A 38 6.35 2.38 9.45
C VAL A 38 6.72 3.86 9.39
N ALA A 39 6.91 4.40 8.18
CA ALA A 39 7.21 5.83 7.98
C ALA A 39 6.06 6.75 8.40
N ALA A 40 4.81 6.30 8.28
CA ALA A 40 3.60 7.02 8.67
C ALA A 40 3.26 6.89 10.17
N SER A 41 3.99 6.04 10.94
CA SER A 41 3.74 5.76 12.36
C SER A 41 4.84 6.35 13.26
N PRO A 42 5.03 7.68 13.31
CA PRO A 42 6.01 8.30 14.18
C PRO A 42 5.64 8.05 15.65
N GLY A 43 6.63 7.60 16.43
CA GLY A 43 6.44 7.25 17.84
C GLY A 43 6.37 5.75 18.10
N SER A 44 5.91 4.93 17.17
CA SER A 44 5.92 3.47 17.29
C SER A 44 7.27 2.85 16.89
N PHE A 45 8.08 3.57 16.12
CA PHE A 45 9.38 3.11 15.63
C PHE A 45 10.49 4.15 15.90
N PRO A 46 11.77 3.72 15.98
CA PRO A 46 12.88 4.64 16.16
C PRO A 46 12.91 5.72 15.07
N PRO A 47 13.09 7.02 15.41
CA PRO A 47 13.04 8.12 14.44
C PRO A 47 13.95 7.93 13.22
N ALA A 48 15.14 7.37 13.44
CA ALA A 48 16.09 7.11 12.33
C ALA A 48 15.56 6.07 11.32
N VAL A 49 14.74 5.10 11.74
CA VAL A 49 14.08 4.12 10.87
C VAL A 49 12.95 4.80 10.09
N VAL A 50 12.10 5.55 10.80
CA VAL A 50 11.01 6.34 10.20
C VAL A 50 11.56 7.25 9.10
N ASP A 51 12.62 8.03 9.41
CA ASP A 51 13.22 8.97 8.45
C ASP A 51 13.87 8.27 7.25
N ALA A 52 14.46 7.09 7.45
CA ALA A 52 15.04 6.30 6.35
C ALA A 52 13.98 5.78 5.37
N LEU A 53 12.77 5.53 5.86
CA LEU A 53 11.67 4.94 5.08
C LEU A 53 10.72 5.98 4.46
N LYS A 54 10.75 7.25 4.91
CA LYS A 54 9.94 8.35 4.33
C LYS A 54 10.12 8.55 2.82
N GLY A 55 11.19 8.05 2.25
CA GLY A 55 11.45 8.16 0.81
C GLY A 55 11.08 6.92 -0.01
N LEU A 56 10.38 5.94 0.60
CA LEU A 56 9.84 4.83 -0.17
C LEU A 56 8.72 5.32 -1.08
N HIS A 57 8.90 5.17 -2.38
CA HIS A 57 7.94 5.61 -3.38
C HIS A 57 7.11 4.43 -3.89
N ASP A 58 5.87 4.72 -4.30
CA ASP A 58 4.95 3.75 -4.90
C ASP A 58 5.33 3.31 -6.33
N GLY A 59 6.52 3.66 -6.82
CA GLY A 59 7.00 3.32 -8.15
C GLY A 59 7.32 1.83 -8.31
N VAL A 60 6.34 0.99 -8.04
CA VAL A 60 6.43 -0.47 -8.23
C VAL A 60 6.04 -0.81 -9.67
N ALA A 61 6.82 -1.71 -10.31
CA ALA A 61 6.50 -2.17 -11.64
C ALA A 61 5.05 -2.71 -11.72
N PRO A 62 4.31 -2.44 -12.80
CA PRO A 62 2.98 -3.01 -13.00
C PRO A 62 3.00 -4.53 -12.88
N GLN A 63 1.91 -5.12 -12.38
CA GLN A 63 1.69 -6.57 -12.50
C GLN A 63 1.36 -6.94 -13.95
N SER A 64 1.46 -8.22 -14.27
CA SER A 64 1.17 -8.67 -15.62
C SER A 64 -0.32 -8.52 -15.98
N PRO A 65 -0.66 -8.42 -17.28
CA PRO A 65 -2.04 -8.43 -17.74
C PRO A 65 -2.83 -9.65 -17.27
N GLU A 66 -2.19 -10.82 -17.20
CA GLU A 66 -2.80 -12.08 -16.77
C GLU A 66 -3.18 -12.01 -15.27
N ALA A 67 -2.32 -11.46 -14.43
CA ALA A 67 -2.62 -11.26 -13.02
C ALA A 67 -3.78 -10.25 -12.82
N THR A 68 -3.82 -9.20 -13.64
CA THR A 68 -4.91 -8.22 -13.62
C THR A 68 -6.25 -8.86 -14.00
N THR A 69 -6.26 -9.64 -15.10
CA THR A 69 -7.48 -10.34 -15.55
C THR A 69 -7.93 -11.41 -14.56
N ALA A 70 -7.01 -12.10 -13.89
CA ALA A 70 -7.36 -13.08 -12.85
C ALA A 70 -8.12 -12.43 -11.67
N VAL A 71 -7.71 -11.22 -11.24
CA VAL A 71 -8.45 -10.48 -10.21
C VAL A 71 -9.82 -10.04 -10.71
N LEU A 72 -9.90 -9.49 -11.93
CA LEU A 72 -11.17 -9.09 -12.51
C LEU A 72 -12.12 -10.29 -12.68
N ASP A 73 -11.64 -11.43 -13.15
CA ASP A 73 -12.44 -12.65 -13.31
C ASP A 73 -12.96 -13.20 -11.98
N SER A 74 -12.21 -13.01 -10.90
CA SER A 74 -12.65 -13.44 -9.55
C SER A 74 -13.65 -12.50 -8.90
N GLU A 75 -13.56 -11.19 -9.17
CA GLU A 75 -14.36 -10.17 -8.49
C GLU A 75 -15.59 -9.73 -9.29
N LEU A 76 -15.49 -9.69 -10.62
CA LEU A 76 -16.51 -9.15 -11.52
C LEU A 76 -16.78 -10.14 -12.66
N ALA A 77 -17.71 -11.06 -12.45
CA ALA A 77 -18.00 -12.13 -13.43
C ALA A 77 -18.37 -11.61 -14.83
N SER A 78 -18.93 -10.40 -14.92
CA SER A 78 -19.41 -9.78 -16.18
C SER A 78 -18.51 -8.64 -16.69
N TRP A 79 -17.31 -8.44 -16.14
CA TRP A 79 -16.48 -7.27 -16.48
C TRP A 79 -16.23 -7.11 -18.00
N ARG A 80 -16.11 -8.22 -18.75
CA ARG A 80 -15.89 -8.17 -20.21
C ARG A 80 -17.09 -7.63 -20.98
N THR A 81 -18.28 -7.64 -20.38
CA THR A 81 -19.51 -7.11 -20.98
C THR A 81 -19.89 -5.76 -20.38
N ASP A 82 -19.50 -5.48 -19.14
CA ASP A 82 -19.74 -4.21 -18.47
C ASP A 82 -18.84 -3.09 -19.02
N PHE A 83 -17.61 -3.41 -19.41
CA PHE A 83 -16.70 -2.46 -20.04
C PHE A 83 -16.71 -2.60 -21.56
N LEU A 84 -17.02 -1.51 -22.26
CA LEU A 84 -16.91 -1.40 -23.72
C LEU A 84 -15.44 -1.45 -24.16
N ASP A 85 -14.56 -0.82 -23.36
CA ASP A 85 -13.11 -0.83 -23.55
C ASP A 85 -12.43 -0.88 -22.19
N PHE A 86 -11.32 -1.61 -22.10
CA PHE A 86 -10.51 -1.77 -20.90
C PHE A 86 -9.03 -1.82 -21.25
N SER A 87 -8.27 -0.83 -20.76
CA SER A 87 -6.81 -0.82 -20.95
C SER A 87 -6.13 -1.74 -19.94
N LEU A 88 -5.48 -2.81 -20.42
CA LEU A 88 -4.63 -3.66 -19.58
C LEU A 88 -3.29 -3.00 -19.18
N VAL A 89 -2.93 -1.89 -19.85
CA VAL A 89 -1.80 -1.06 -19.42
C VAL A 89 -2.28 -0.09 -18.35
N PRO A 90 -1.77 -0.16 -17.10
CA PRO A 90 -2.22 0.72 -16.05
C PRO A 90 -1.75 2.16 -16.27
N VAL A 91 -2.54 3.12 -15.85
CA VAL A 91 -2.18 4.55 -15.83
C VAL A 91 -1.37 4.91 -14.58
N ALA A 92 -1.49 4.10 -13.52
CA ALA A 92 -0.69 4.21 -12.32
C ALA A 92 -0.52 2.83 -11.66
N ALA A 93 0.62 2.59 -11.03
CA ALA A 93 0.90 1.35 -10.31
C ALA A 93 1.53 1.67 -8.95
N GLY A 94 0.85 1.24 -7.89
CA GLY A 94 1.31 1.31 -6.51
C GLY A 94 1.72 -0.06 -5.96
N SER A 95 2.08 -0.08 -4.67
CA SER A 95 2.50 -1.29 -3.96
C SER A 95 1.37 -2.29 -3.75
N VAL A 96 0.14 -1.83 -3.54
CA VAL A 96 -1.04 -2.66 -3.23
C VAL A 96 -1.95 -2.85 -4.43
N ALA A 97 -2.05 -1.83 -5.29
CA ALA A 97 -2.98 -1.79 -6.39
C ALA A 97 -2.42 -1.06 -7.60
N GLN A 98 -3.08 -1.21 -8.71
CA GLN A 98 -2.86 -0.39 -9.91
C GLN A 98 -4.18 0.14 -10.45
N VAL A 99 -4.12 1.25 -11.20
CA VAL A 99 -5.28 1.93 -11.76
C VAL A 99 -5.25 1.78 -13.27
N HIS A 100 -6.37 1.37 -13.83
CA HIS A 100 -6.57 1.22 -15.27
C HIS A 100 -7.64 2.18 -15.79
N ALA A 101 -7.48 2.62 -17.01
CA ALA A 101 -8.53 3.36 -17.71
C ALA A 101 -9.50 2.37 -18.37
N ALA A 102 -10.80 2.66 -18.27
CA ALA A 102 -11.83 1.89 -18.94
C ALA A 102 -12.98 2.79 -19.41
N CYS A 103 -13.84 2.23 -20.24
CA CYS A 103 -15.07 2.85 -20.70
C CYS A 103 -16.24 1.90 -20.45
N LEU A 104 -17.31 2.38 -19.83
CA LEU A 104 -18.54 1.61 -19.63
C LEU A 104 -19.36 1.51 -20.91
N GLY A 105 -20.33 0.59 -20.96
CA GLY A 105 -21.20 0.38 -22.12
C GLY A 105 -22.01 1.61 -22.55
N ASP A 106 -22.20 2.57 -21.67
CA ASP A 106 -22.86 3.88 -21.96
C ASP A 106 -21.89 4.97 -22.45
N GLY A 107 -20.60 4.63 -22.59
CA GLY A 107 -19.56 5.56 -23.01
C GLY A 107 -18.90 6.36 -21.88
N GLN A 108 -19.31 6.16 -20.63
CA GLN A 108 -18.69 6.85 -19.49
C GLN A 108 -17.25 6.34 -19.29
N ARG A 109 -16.28 7.27 -19.24
CA ARG A 109 -14.90 6.94 -18.84
C ARG A 109 -14.82 6.73 -17.34
N VAL A 110 -14.11 5.68 -16.93
CA VAL A 110 -13.91 5.29 -15.53
C VAL A 110 -12.45 4.95 -15.24
N ALA A 111 -12.08 5.15 -13.99
CA ALA A 111 -10.84 4.62 -13.42
C ALA A 111 -11.17 3.33 -12.67
N VAL A 112 -10.45 2.28 -12.95
CA VAL A 112 -10.61 0.97 -12.32
C VAL A 112 -9.37 0.68 -11.49
N LYS A 113 -9.49 0.79 -10.17
CA LYS A 113 -8.45 0.44 -9.21
C LYS A 113 -8.55 -1.04 -8.92
N ILE A 114 -7.48 -1.78 -9.18
CA ILE A 114 -7.43 -3.24 -9.06
C ILE A 114 -6.32 -3.60 -8.11
N GLN A 115 -6.65 -4.39 -7.10
CA GLN A 115 -5.69 -4.92 -6.14
C GLN A 115 -4.70 -5.85 -6.86
N ARG A 116 -3.44 -5.85 -6.41
CA ARG A 116 -2.47 -6.81 -6.93
C ARG A 116 -2.87 -8.22 -6.58
N ASP A 117 -2.68 -9.12 -7.53
CA ASP A 117 -2.93 -10.54 -7.29
C ASP A 117 -2.06 -11.05 -6.14
N ARG A 118 -2.67 -11.86 -5.26
CA ARG A 118 -2.03 -12.46 -4.07
C ARG A 118 -1.35 -11.48 -3.11
N ILE A 119 -1.65 -10.19 -3.17
CA ILE A 119 -1.03 -9.22 -2.26
C ILE A 119 -1.39 -9.50 -0.80
N VAL A 120 -2.62 -9.95 -0.52
CA VAL A 120 -3.08 -10.31 0.83
C VAL A 120 -2.24 -11.46 1.38
N ASP A 121 -2.14 -12.57 0.64
CA ASP A 121 -1.38 -13.75 1.07
C ASP A 121 0.11 -13.41 1.30
N SER A 122 0.67 -12.59 0.41
CA SER A 122 2.06 -12.14 0.51
C SER A 122 2.29 -11.29 1.76
N LEU A 123 1.43 -10.29 2.01
CA LEU A 123 1.51 -9.42 3.18
C LEU A 123 1.35 -10.19 4.49
N GLU A 124 0.39 -11.10 4.56
CA GLU A 124 0.21 -11.94 5.74
C GLU A 124 1.45 -12.83 6.01
N ALA A 125 2.04 -13.41 4.97
CA ALA A 125 3.26 -14.21 5.12
C ALA A 125 4.44 -13.36 5.62
N ASP A 126 4.61 -12.16 5.06
CA ASP A 126 5.66 -11.22 5.42
C ASP A 126 5.48 -10.71 6.86
N LEU A 127 4.27 -10.36 7.27
CA LEU A 127 3.95 -9.94 8.64
C LEU A 127 4.19 -11.09 9.65
N ARG A 128 3.81 -12.32 9.31
CA ARG A 128 4.11 -13.49 10.15
C ARG A 128 5.61 -13.69 10.33
N LEU A 129 6.40 -13.52 9.26
CA LEU A 129 7.85 -13.59 9.31
C LEU A 129 8.44 -12.47 10.17
N LEU A 130 8.00 -11.23 9.94
CA LEU A 130 8.46 -10.04 10.68
C LEU A 130 8.19 -10.20 12.18
N ARG A 131 6.99 -10.65 12.56
CA ARG A 131 6.61 -10.95 13.95
C ARG A 131 7.53 -12.01 14.59
N ARG A 132 7.84 -13.10 13.88
CA ARG A 132 8.75 -14.15 14.38
C ARG A 132 10.17 -13.63 14.60
N VAL A 133 10.67 -12.83 13.65
CA VAL A 133 11.99 -12.20 13.76
C VAL A 133 12.03 -11.23 14.94
N ALA A 134 11.03 -10.38 15.11
CA ALA A 134 10.93 -9.44 16.22
C ALA A 134 10.88 -10.16 17.57
N ALA A 135 10.02 -11.17 17.72
CA ALA A 135 9.92 -11.97 18.94
C ALA A 135 11.23 -12.70 19.28
N SER A 136 11.94 -13.19 18.26
CA SER A 136 13.24 -13.82 18.45
C SER A 136 14.32 -12.82 18.89
N ALA A 137 14.28 -11.60 18.32
CA ALA A 137 15.19 -10.52 18.71
C ALA A 137 14.97 -10.08 20.16
N VAL A 138 13.73 -9.97 20.61
CA VAL A 138 13.37 -9.66 22.01
C VAL A 138 13.86 -10.75 22.96
N ARG A 139 13.74 -12.04 22.60
CA ARG A 139 14.26 -13.15 23.41
C ARG A 139 15.78 -13.07 23.60
N VAL A 140 16.52 -12.69 22.56
CA VAL A 140 17.99 -12.57 22.62
C VAL A 140 18.42 -11.29 23.32
N ARG A 141 17.63 -10.22 23.20
CA ARG A 141 17.90 -8.90 23.79
C ARG A 141 16.62 -8.35 24.44
N PRO A 142 16.33 -8.69 25.70
CA PRO A 142 15.10 -8.27 26.38
C PRO A 142 14.90 -6.74 26.45
N GLN A 143 15.98 -5.95 26.35
CA GLN A 143 15.89 -4.49 26.31
C GLN A 143 15.11 -3.96 25.10
N LEU A 144 14.97 -4.78 24.02
CA LEU A 144 14.17 -4.43 22.85
C LEU A 144 12.66 -4.49 23.12
N ASP A 145 12.24 -5.18 24.17
CA ASP A 145 10.83 -5.25 24.60
C ASP A 145 10.28 -3.87 24.94
N ALA A 146 11.11 -3.02 25.53
CA ALA A 146 10.75 -1.62 25.83
C ALA A 146 10.36 -0.80 24.58
N LEU A 147 10.73 -1.25 23.38
CA LEU A 147 10.36 -0.62 22.11
C LEU A 147 8.99 -1.10 21.59
N ARG A 148 8.36 -2.06 22.24
CA ARG A 148 7.06 -2.63 21.88
C ARG A 148 6.95 -2.98 20.39
N ILE A 149 8.04 -3.55 19.83
CA ILE A 149 8.15 -3.80 18.37
C ILE A 149 7.09 -4.80 17.91
N VAL A 150 6.77 -5.79 18.72
CA VAL A 150 5.79 -6.82 18.36
C VAL A 150 4.39 -6.21 18.28
N GLU A 151 4.00 -5.41 19.26
CA GLU A 151 2.74 -4.68 19.28
C GLU A 151 2.63 -3.71 18.10
N ALA A 152 3.73 -3.00 17.78
CA ALA A 152 3.75 -2.11 16.63
C ALA A 152 3.55 -2.86 15.29
N ILE A 153 4.02 -4.12 15.18
CA ILE A 153 3.77 -4.98 14.02
C ILE A 153 2.30 -5.43 14.00
N ASP A 154 1.69 -5.68 15.15
CA ASP A 154 0.27 -6.05 15.27
C ASP A 154 -0.64 -4.90 14.83
N ASP A 155 -0.36 -3.67 15.31
CA ASP A 155 -1.07 -2.46 14.89
C ASP A 155 -0.93 -2.21 13.38
N LEU A 156 0.24 -2.50 12.84
CA LEU A 156 0.55 -2.40 11.41
C LEU A 156 -0.27 -3.41 10.58
N ALA A 157 -0.45 -4.63 11.09
CA ALA A 157 -1.26 -5.66 10.45
C ALA A 157 -2.72 -5.24 10.36
N ILE A 158 -3.28 -4.67 11.43
CA ILE A 158 -4.66 -4.16 11.46
C ILE A 158 -4.84 -3.04 10.41
N GLY A 159 -3.93 -2.07 10.37
CA GLY A 159 -3.99 -0.98 9.39
C GLY A 159 -3.89 -1.47 7.94
N LEU A 160 -3.10 -2.53 7.69
CA LEU A 160 -2.99 -3.16 6.37
C LEU A 160 -4.28 -3.87 5.95
N GLU A 161 -4.90 -4.64 6.84
CA GLU A 161 -6.18 -5.31 6.57
C GLU A 161 -7.27 -4.30 6.18
N GLU A 162 -7.27 -3.13 6.83
CA GLU A 162 -8.19 -2.05 6.50
C GLU A 162 -7.97 -1.46 5.12
N GLU A 163 -6.73 -1.33 4.69
CA GLU A 163 -6.36 -0.75 3.40
C GLU A 163 -6.53 -1.74 2.23
N LEU A 164 -6.58 -3.03 2.53
CA LEU A 164 -6.74 -4.10 1.53
C LEU A 164 -8.19 -4.35 1.14
N ASP A 165 -9.18 -3.85 1.85
CA ASP A 165 -10.59 -3.96 1.49
C ASP A 165 -11.11 -2.66 0.89
N PHE A 166 -11.23 -2.59 -0.43
CA PHE A 166 -11.69 -1.39 -1.13
C PHE A 166 -13.15 -1.02 -0.85
N ARG A 167 -13.94 -1.89 -0.22
CA ARG A 167 -15.28 -1.53 0.27
C ARG A 167 -15.18 -0.42 1.33
N ARG A 168 -14.13 -0.45 2.17
CA ARG A 168 -13.88 0.63 3.14
C ARG A 168 -13.55 1.95 2.47
N GLU A 169 -12.79 1.91 1.36
CA GLU A 169 -12.50 3.10 0.57
C GLU A 169 -13.78 3.67 -0.06
N LEU A 170 -14.64 2.79 -0.58
CA LEU A 170 -15.95 3.14 -1.12
C LEU A 170 -16.84 3.79 -0.04
N ASP A 171 -16.94 3.18 1.13
CA ASP A 171 -17.71 3.72 2.27
C ASP A 171 -17.16 5.08 2.73
N ASN A 172 -15.86 5.23 2.82
CA ASN A 172 -15.18 6.47 3.17
C ASN A 172 -15.45 7.57 2.12
N MET A 173 -15.40 7.24 0.83
CA MET A 173 -15.73 8.20 -0.24
C MET A 173 -17.19 8.67 -0.12
N ALA A 174 -18.14 7.76 0.13
CA ALA A 174 -19.55 8.11 0.31
C ALA A 174 -19.74 9.01 1.54
N LEU A 175 -19.09 8.69 2.65
CA LEU A 175 -19.17 9.48 3.90
C LEU A 175 -18.55 10.88 3.75
N LEU A 176 -17.42 10.99 3.06
CA LEU A 176 -16.68 12.25 2.93
C LEU A 176 -17.23 13.16 1.82
N THR A 177 -17.91 12.62 0.82
CA THR A 177 -18.40 13.39 -0.34
C THR A 177 -19.22 14.64 0.06
N PRO A 178 -20.18 14.60 1.00
CA PRO A 178 -20.96 15.80 1.36
C PRO A 178 -20.08 16.91 1.94
N VAL A 179 -19.12 16.54 2.80
CA VAL A 179 -18.21 17.50 3.45
C VAL A 179 -17.26 18.11 2.42
N MET A 180 -16.62 17.28 1.59
CA MET A 180 -15.68 17.72 0.56
C MET A 180 -16.35 18.62 -0.48
N THR A 181 -17.58 18.27 -0.90
CA THR A 181 -18.36 19.08 -1.82
C THR A 181 -18.69 20.47 -1.23
N SER A 182 -18.96 20.56 0.09
CA SER A 182 -19.20 21.84 0.76
C SER A 182 -17.95 22.76 0.74
N TRP A 183 -16.77 22.19 0.59
CA TRP A 183 -15.50 22.93 0.46
C TRP A 183 -15.07 23.14 -1.00
N GLY A 184 -15.94 22.79 -1.98
CA GLY A 184 -15.63 22.92 -3.40
C GLY A 184 -14.65 21.84 -3.92
N ILE A 185 -14.43 20.78 -3.15
CA ILE A 185 -13.56 19.66 -3.54
C ILE A 185 -14.42 18.60 -4.21
N ARG A 186 -14.07 18.24 -5.45
CA ARG A 186 -14.74 17.17 -6.19
C ARG A 186 -14.22 15.81 -5.73
N VAL A 187 -15.12 14.94 -5.29
CA VAL A 187 -14.87 13.51 -5.05
C VAL A 187 -15.39 12.73 -6.26
N PRO A 188 -14.58 11.83 -6.87
CA PRO A 188 -15.04 10.99 -7.96
C PRO A 188 -16.23 10.12 -7.52
N ARG A 189 -17.26 10.00 -8.35
CA ARG A 189 -18.40 9.12 -8.06
C ARG A 189 -17.97 7.67 -8.22
N THR A 190 -18.29 6.84 -7.25
CA THR A 190 -18.07 5.40 -7.30
C THR A 190 -19.16 4.68 -8.08
N ILE A 191 -18.79 3.58 -8.75
CA ILE A 191 -19.75 2.70 -9.46
C ILE A 191 -19.90 1.42 -8.62
N GLU A 192 -20.75 1.47 -7.61
CA GLU A 192 -20.89 0.42 -6.59
C GLU A 192 -21.14 -0.97 -7.18
N ARG A 193 -22.00 -1.07 -8.21
CA ARG A 193 -22.32 -2.35 -8.86
C ARG A 193 -21.10 -3.05 -9.50
N LEU A 194 -20.01 -2.33 -9.77
CA LEU A 194 -18.76 -2.79 -10.35
C LEU A 194 -17.60 -2.70 -9.34
N SER A 195 -17.91 -2.48 -8.07
CA SER A 195 -16.92 -2.36 -7.00
C SER A 195 -17.09 -3.48 -5.99
N GLY A 196 -15.99 -3.92 -5.41
CA GLY A 196 -15.92 -4.99 -4.44
C GLY A 196 -14.66 -4.89 -3.58
N PRO A 197 -14.31 -5.93 -2.84
CA PRO A 197 -13.16 -5.88 -1.94
C PRO A 197 -11.83 -5.65 -2.64
N ARG A 198 -11.67 -6.11 -3.88
CA ARG A 198 -10.40 -6.05 -4.63
C ARG A 198 -10.44 -5.17 -5.87
N VAL A 199 -11.60 -4.66 -6.24
CA VAL A 199 -11.82 -3.80 -7.41
C VAL A 199 -12.67 -2.60 -6.99
N LEU A 200 -12.21 -1.39 -7.32
CA LEU A 200 -12.97 -0.15 -7.10
C LEU A 200 -13.08 0.59 -8.43
N VAL A 201 -14.30 0.79 -8.89
CA VAL A 201 -14.61 1.52 -10.12
C VAL A 201 -15.15 2.90 -9.77
N MET A 202 -14.55 3.92 -10.34
CA MET A 202 -14.92 5.30 -10.07
C MET A 202 -14.88 6.16 -11.34
N GLU A 203 -15.55 7.29 -11.30
CA GLU A 203 -15.52 8.29 -12.35
C GLU A 203 -14.08 8.67 -12.70
N TRP A 204 -13.80 8.79 -14.00
CA TRP A 204 -12.53 9.34 -14.45
C TRP A 204 -12.51 10.85 -14.22
N VAL A 205 -11.50 11.33 -13.53
CA VAL A 205 -11.25 12.75 -13.32
C VAL A 205 -9.93 13.12 -13.98
N ASP A 206 -9.98 14.03 -14.93
CA ASP A 206 -8.75 14.59 -15.49
C ASP A 206 -8.13 15.53 -14.45
N ALA A 207 -6.87 15.26 -14.10
CA ALA A 207 -6.12 16.18 -13.25
C ALA A 207 -5.83 17.47 -14.04
N VAL A 208 -6.14 18.61 -13.44
CA VAL A 208 -5.81 19.94 -13.95
C VAL A 208 -4.39 20.30 -13.55
#